data_a74113d8508d06576a1fb2980dd2dd61
#
_entry.id   a74113d8508d06576a1fb2980dd2dd61
#
_cell.length_a   1.000
_cell.length_b   1.000
_cell.length_c   1.000
_cell.angle_alpha   90.00
_cell.angle_beta   90.00
_cell.angle_gamma   90.00
#
_symmetry.space_group_name_H-M   'P 1'
#
loop_
_entity.id
_entity.type
_entity.pdbx_description
1 polymer ?
#
loop_
_entity_poly.entity_id
_entity_poly.type
_entity_poly.pdbx_seq_one_letter_code
_entity_poly.pdbx_strand_id
1 'polypeptide(L)'
;MLTHRALGRDLELLVVCVVDNRRPMLSALRAMLAAIGVGRIETFEHPAEALDSMRRDVPDIVFAADELRPLSGCDLIRQIRAEAEPLCLVPALITSTHTKPNLVDDALIAGAHQLLVLPISASTLCRRLDWLLNDDRPFEVVAGHYVVAGLKERLELSRQSPIYVSNLPRETAKGRPGAWSPTEAEASQRLPKVSRG
;
A
#
# COMPACT_ATOMS: atom_id res chain seq x y z
N MET A 1 5.95 9.28 19.06
CA MET A 1 5.66 9.26 17.61
C MET A 1 4.83 8.02 17.31
N LEU A 2 3.70 8.17 16.62
CA LEU A 2 2.81 7.06 16.29
C LEU A 2 3.24 6.46 14.94
N THR A 3 3.85 5.29 14.97
CA THR A 3 4.18 4.52 13.76
C THR A 3 3.10 3.51 13.45
N HIS A 4 3.11 2.97 12.25
CA HIS A 4 2.10 1.99 11.85
C HIS A 4 2.31 0.62 12.52
N ARG A 5 1.20 -0.09 12.70
CA ARG A 5 1.12 -1.35 13.44
C ARG A 5 2.01 -2.50 12.89
N ALA A 6 2.24 -2.52 11.58
CA ALA A 6 2.99 -3.61 10.93
C ALA A 6 4.52 -3.41 10.92
N LEU A 7 5.03 -2.29 11.48
CA LEU A 7 6.47 -1.97 11.46
C LEU A 7 7.31 -3.10 12.08
N GLY A 8 8.25 -3.63 11.31
CA GLY A 8 9.21 -4.65 11.74
C GLY A 8 8.64 -6.04 11.98
N ARG A 9 7.38 -6.31 11.57
CA ARG A 9 6.78 -7.65 11.72
C ARG A 9 7.22 -8.60 10.60
N ASP A 10 7.28 -9.88 10.94
CA ASP A 10 7.53 -10.95 9.97
C ASP A 10 6.29 -11.25 9.14
N LEU A 11 6.47 -11.57 7.85
CA LEU A 11 5.37 -11.85 6.91
C LEU A 11 4.43 -12.96 7.40
N GLU A 12 4.98 -14.01 7.99
CA GLU A 12 4.24 -15.18 8.49
C GLU A 12 3.31 -14.85 9.66
N LEU A 13 3.55 -13.75 10.35
CA LEU A 13 2.73 -13.29 11.48
C LEU A 13 1.70 -12.23 11.10
N LEU A 14 1.73 -11.77 9.84
CA LEU A 14 0.82 -10.72 9.39
C LEU A 14 -0.61 -11.22 9.21
N VAL A 15 -1.54 -10.38 9.63
CA VAL A 15 -2.95 -10.45 9.28
C VAL A 15 -3.22 -9.37 8.24
N VAL A 16 -3.56 -9.78 7.02
CA VAL A 16 -3.81 -8.87 5.90
C VAL A 16 -5.28 -8.91 5.51
N CYS A 17 -5.91 -7.75 5.49
CA CYS A 17 -7.28 -7.57 5.01
C CYS A 17 -7.26 -7.04 3.56
N VAL A 18 -8.00 -7.69 2.68
CA VAL A 18 -8.14 -7.30 1.26
C VAL A 18 -9.60 -7.02 0.95
N VAL A 19 -9.89 -5.83 0.44
CA VAL A 19 -11.26 -5.38 0.12
C VAL A 19 -11.33 -5.03 -1.36
N ASP A 20 -12.10 -5.79 -2.14
CA ASP A 20 -12.37 -5.54 -3.56
C ASP A 20 -13.71 -6.16 -3.96
N ASN A 21 -14.61 -5.42 -4.60
CA ASN A 21 -15.90 -5.95 -5.07
C ASN A 21 -15.74 -7.04 -6.16
N ARG A 22 -14.55 -7.19 -6.74
CA ARG A 22 -14.27 -8.11 -7.84
C ARG A 22 -13.65 -9.41 -7.30
N ARG A 23 -14.44 -10.48 -7.22
CA ARG A 23 -13.98 -11.81 -6.76
C ARG A 23 -12.70 -12.31 -7.44
N PRO A 24 -12.52 -12.17 -8.77
CA PRO A 24 -11.27 -12.60 -9.39
C PRO A 24 -10.06 -11.86 -8.86
N MET A 25 -10.21 -10.57 -8.53
CA MET A 25 -9.12 -9.77 -7.98
C MET A 25 -8.80 -10.16 -6.54
N LEU A 26 -9.82 -10.41 -5.71
CA LEU A 26 -9.64 -10.95 -4.35
C LEU A 26 -8.89 -12.28 -4.39
N SER A 27 -9.29 -13.19 -5.29
CA SER A 27 -8.63 -14.49 -5.45
C SER A 27 -7.17 -14.35 -5.89
N ALA A 28 -6.88 -13.46 -6.83
CA ALA A 28 -5.53 -13.22 -7.33
C ALA A 28 -4.62 -12.61 -6.24
N LEU A 29 -5.09 -11.58 -5.54
CA LEU A 29 -4.34 -10.95 -4.45
C LEU A 29 -4.11 -11.92 -3.29
N ARG A 30 -5.15 -12.69 -2.90
CA ARG A 30 -5.02 -13.73 -1.89
C ARG A 30 -3.97 -14.78 -2.27
N ALA A 31 -3.99 -15.27 -3.51
CA ALA A 31 -3.01 -16.24 -3.99
C ALA A 31 -1.59 -15.69 -3.98
N MET A 32 -1.38 -14.43 -4.40
CA MET A 32 -0.07 -13.78 -4.37
C MET A 32 0.42 -13.57 -2.93
N LEU A 33 -0.43 -13.11 -2.01
CA LEU A 33 -0.10 -12.91 -0.60
C LEU A 33 0.26 -14.23 0.09
N ALA A 34 -0.50 -15.31 -0.20
CA ALA A 34 -0.20 -16.65 0.32
C ALA A 34 1.13 -17.18 -0.24
N ALA A 35 1.41 -16.97 -1.54
CA ALA A 35 2.64 -17.41 -2.18
C ALA A 35 3.90 -16.74 -1.63
N ILE A 36 3.80 -15.52 -1.10
CA ILE A 36 4.91 -14.81 -0.45
C ILE A 36 5.01 -15.05 1.05
N GLY A 37 4.13 -15.90 1.62
CA GLY A 37 4.22 -16.33 3.01
C GLY A 37 3.45 -15.49 4.03
N VAL A 38 2.44 -14.72 3.63
CA VAL A 38 1.58 -13.98 4.58
C VAL A 38 0.76 -14.97 5.42
N GLY A 39 0.76 -14.79 6.74
CA GLY A 39 0.17 -15.74 7.69
C GLY A 39 -1.35 -15.87 7.60
N ARG A 40 -2.09 -14.77 7.70
CA ARG A 40 -3.56 -14.76 7.62
C ARG A 40 -4.04 -13.72 6.61
N ILE A 41 -4.92 -14.13 5.70
CA ILE A 41 -5.47 -13.27 4.65
C ILE A 41 -7.00 -13.33 4.73
N GLU A 42 -7.59 -12.20 5.04
CA GLU A 42 -9.04 -12.01 5.07
C GLU A 42 -9.47 -11.22 3.83
N THR A 43 -10.55 -11.64 3.19
CA THR A 43 -11.01 -11.03 1.94
C THR A 43 -12.48 -10.64 2.06
N PHE A 44 -12.83 -9.43 1.64
CA PHE A 44 -14.17 -8.88 1.71
C PHE A 44 -14.58 -8.27 0.37
N GLU A 45 -15.80 -8.55 -0.04
CA GLU A 45 -16.41 -7.92 -1.23
C GLU A 45 -17.04 -6.57 -0.89
N HIS A 46 -17.41 -6.37 0.39
CA HIS A 46 -18.11 -5.18 0.85
C HIS A 46 -17.30 -4.40 1.89
N PRO A 47 -17.07 -3.10 1.67
CA PRO A 47 -16.27 -2.28 2.59
C PRO A 47 -16.88 -2.16 3.99
N ALA A 48 -18.21 -2.20 4.14
CA ALA A 48 -18.87 -2.15 5.44
C ALA A 48 -18.56 -3.41 6.28
N GLU A 49 -18.65 -4.59 5.67
CA GLU A 49 -18.32 -5.87 6.34
C GLU A 49 -16.84 -5.92 6.74
N ALA A 50 -15.96 -5.42 5.85
CA ALA A 50 -14.55 -5.31 6.13
C ALA A 50 -14.29 -4.41 7.34
N LEU A 51 -14.90 -3.22 7.41
CA LEU A 51 -14.73 -2.29 8.51
C LEU A 51 -15.24 -2.87 9.83
N ASP A 52 -16.39 -3.53 9.81
CA ASP A 52 -16.95 -4.19 11.00
C ASP A 52 -16.06 -5.36 11.46
N SER A 53 -15.44 -6.10 10.54
CA SER A 53 -14.45 -7.13 10.89
C SER A 53 -13.19 -6.51 11.50
N MET A 54 -12.65 -5.46 10.89
CA MET A 54 -11.45 -4.76 11.35
C MET A 54 -11.62 -4.12 12.74
N ARG A 55 -12.84 -3.70 13.11
CA ARG A 55 -13.15 -3.19 14.45
C ARG A 55 -13.06 -4.29 15.53
N ARG A 56 -13.39 -5.52 15.17
CA ARG A 56 -13.35 -6.67 16.09
C ARG A 56 -11.97 -7.31 16.18
N ASP A 57 -11.32 -7.44 15.03
CA ASP A 57 -9.99 -8.03 14.91
C ASP A 57 -9.14 -7.15 13.96
N VAL A 58 -8.30 -6.32 14.57
CA VAL A 58 -7.55 -5.28 13.85
C VAL A 58 -6.44 -5.93 13.02
N PRO A 59 -6.47 -5.81 11.68
CA PRO A 59 -5.43 -6.37 10.82
C PRO A 59 -4.12 -5.60 10.97
N ASP A 60 -3.06 -6.17 10.41
CA ASP A 60 -1.75 -5.51 10.34
C ASP A 60 -1.60 -4.66 9.08
N ILE A 61 -2.27 -5.03 7.99
CA ILE A 61 -2.23 -4.32 6.70
C ILE A 61 -3.62 -4.39 6.04
N VAL A 62 -4.02 -3.29 5.39
CA VAL A 62 -5.24 -3.23 4.58
C VAL A 62 -4.91 -2.94 3.12
N PHE A 63 -5.45 -3.75 2.20
CA PHE A 63 -5.53 -3.48 0.78
C PHE A 63 -6.96 -3.10 0.42
N ALA A 64 -7.16 -1.93 -0.17
CA ALA A 64 -8.47 -1.46 -0.61
C ALA A 64 -8.45 -1.15 -2.11
N ALA A 65 -9.35 -1.75 -2.88
CA ALA A 65 -9.49 -1.41 -4.28
C ALA A 65 -9.96 0.05 -4.43
N ASP A 66 -9.40 0.78 -5.39
CA ASP A 66 -9.83 2.15 -5.70
C ASP A 66 -11.34 2.21 -6.03
N GLU A 67 -11.79 1.29 -6.87
CA GLU A 67 -13.18 1.21 -7.31
C GLU A 67 -14.02 0.29 -6.43
N LEU A 68 -14.17 0.61 -5.16
CA LEU A 68 -15.13 -0.04 -4.28
C LEU A 68 -16.53 0.57 -4.44
N ARG A 69 -17.56 -0.16 -4.02
CA ARG A 69 -18.95 0.31 -3.95
C ARG A 69 -19.57 -0.15 -2.62
N PRO A 70 -20.39 0.68 -1.97
CA PRO A 70 -20.89 2.00 -2.39
C PRO A 70 -19.89 3.16 -2.22
N LEU A 71 -18.76 2.97 -1.51
CA LEU A 71 -17.72 3.99 -1.31
C LEU A 71 -16.42 3.58 -1.99
N SER A 72 -15.55 4.55 -2.28
CA SER A 72 -14.24 4.29 -2.87
C SER A 72 -13.27 3.69 -1.84
N GLY A 73 -12.15 3.12 -2.32
CA GLY A 73 -11.08 2.69 -1.43
C GLY A 73 -10.48 3.82 -0.61
N CYS A 74 -10.39 5.02 -1.18
CA CYS A 74 -9.96 6.20 -0.45
C CYS A 74 -10.94 6.57 0.68
N ASP A 75 -12.26 6.43 0.45
CA ASP A 75 -13.25 6.69 1.49
C ASP A 75 -13.19 5.65 2.62
N LEU A 76 -12.95 4.38 2.27
CA LEU A 76 -12.73 3.33 3.27
C LEU A 76 -11.49 3.65 4.13
N ILE A 77 -10.40 4.09 3.51
CA ILE A 77 -9.20 4.47 4.28
C ILE A 77 -9.49 5.69 5.18
N ARG A 78 -10.22 6.70 4.70
CA ARG A 78 -10.62 7.84 5.54
C ARG A 78 -11.43 7.39 6.75
N GLN A 79 -12.36 6.43 6.58
CA GLN A 79 -13.10 5.85 7.70
C GLN A 79 -12.16 5.13 8.68
N ILE A 80 -11.23 4.32 8.20
CA ILE A 80 -10.21 3.68 9.05
C ILE A 80 -9.41 4.73 9.83
N ARG A 81 -9.02 5.86 9.19
CA ARG A 81 -8.26 6.94 9.86
C ARG A 81 -9.08 7.72 10.90
N ALA A 82 -10.40 7.63 10.86
CA ALA A 82 -11.30 8.24 11.85
C ALA A 82 -11.62 7.30 13.03
N GLU A 83 -11.21 6.03 12.97
CA GLU A 83 -11.41 5.06 14.06
C GLU A 83 -10.45 5.31 15.24
N ALA A 84 -10.76 4.67 16.37
CA ALA A 84 -9.87 4.68 17.52
C ALA A 84 -8.60 3.82 17.27
N GLU A 85 -7.55 4.10 18.04
CA GLU A 85 -6.37 3.23 18.06
C GLU A 85 -6.73 1.81 18.56
N PRO A 86 -6.14 0.76 17.99
CA PRO A 86 -5.04 0.78 17.01
C PRO A 86 -5.47 0.79 15.54
N LEU A 87 -6.77 0.79 15.21
CA LEU A 87 -7.26 0.65 13.83
C LEU A 87 -6.84 1.83 12.93
N CYS A 88 -6.90 3.06 13.45
CA CYS A 88 -6.45 4.25 12.68
C CYS A 88 -4.97 4.22 12.29
N LEU A 89 -4.15 3.40 12.95
CA LEU A 89 -2.71 3.26 12.67
C LEU A 89 -2.36 2.06 11.77
N VAL A 90 -3.36 1.35 11.24
CA VAL A 90 -3.13 0.25 10.31
C VAL A 90 -2.63 0.80 8.97
N PRO A 91 -1.49 0.31 8.44
CA PRO A 91 -1.01 0.74 7.13
C PRO A 91 -1.96 0.26 6.04
N ALA A 92 -2.28 1.16 5.12
CA ALA A 92 -3.25 0.93 4.06
C ALA A 92 -2.63 1.18 2.68
N LEU A 93 -2.98 0.32 1.73
CA LEU A 93 -2.59 0.40 0.33
C LEU A 93 -3.84 0.48 -0.55
N ILE A 94 -3.84 1.40 -1.52
CA ILE A 94 -4.84 1.40 -2.58
C ILE A 94 -4.36 0.48 -3.71
N THR A 95 -5.25 -0.35 -4.24
CA THR A 95 -5.02 -1.12 -5.46
C THR A 95 -5.90 -0.60 -6.58
N SER A 96 -5.34 -0.39 -7.76
CA SER A 96 -6.10 0.06 -8.94
C SER A 96 -5.63 -0.67 -10.20
N THR A 97 -6.55 -0.94 -11.12
CA THR A 97 -6.24 -1.48 -12.45
C THR A 97 -6.02 -0.38 -13.49
N HIS A 98 -6.27 0.88 -13.11
CA HIS A 98 -6.17 2.03 -13.99
C HIS A 98 -5.43 3.17 -13.28
N THR A 99 -4.64 3.91 -14.03
CA THR A 99 -4.07 5.17 -13.57
C THR A 99 -5.07 6.28 -13.88
N LYS A 100 -5.73 6.82 -12.86
CA LYS A 100 -6.59 7.98 -13.00
C LYS A 100 -5.81 9.25 -12.64
N PRO A 101 -6.08 10.38 -13.29
CA PRO A 101 -5.59 11.67 -12.81
C PRO A 101 -5.94 11.83 -11.32
N ASN A 102 -5.01 12.34 -10.54
CA ASN A 102 -5.13 12.62 -9.11
C ASN A 102 -5.31 11.38 -8.17
N LEU A 103 -5.41 10.15 -8.67
CA LEU A 103 -5.58 8.97 -7.81
C LEU A 103 -4.47 8.84 -6.76
N VAL A 104 -3.25 9.19 -7.13
CA VAL A 104 -2.11 9.18 -6.20
C VAL A 104 -2.31 10.22 -5.11
N ASP A 105 -2.68 11.45 -5.49
CA ASP A 105 -2.93 12.53 -4.53
C ASP A 105 -4.10 12.18 -3.60
N ASP A 106 -5.20 11.66 -4.16
CA ASP A 106 -6.38 11.24 -3.38
C ASP A 106 -6.04 10.14 -2.38
N ALA A 107 -5.23 9.15 -2.79
CA ALA A 107 -4.78 8.06 -1.91
C ALA A 107 -3.89 8.59 -0.77
N LEU A 108 -2.94 9.49 -1.08
CA LEU A 108 -2.06 10.09 -0.08
C LEU A 108 -2.83 10.95 0.92
N ILE A 109 -3.76 11.78 0.44
CA ILE A 109 -4.64 12.64 1.27
C ILE A 109 -5.57 11.77 2.14
N ALA A 110 -6.03 10.62 1.63
CA ALA A 110 -6.80 9.67 2.42
C ALA A 110 -5.99 8.98 3.53
N GLY A 111 -4.66 9.12 3.53
CA GLY A 111 -3.77 8.49 4.50
C GLY A 111 -3.28 7.09 4.09
N ALA A 112 -3.30 6.77 2.79
CA ALA A 112 -2.67 5.57 2.27
C ALA A 112 -1.14 5.67 2.31
N HIS A 113 -0.47 4.53 2.54
CA HIS A 113 0.98 4.41 2.48
C HIS A 113 1.48 4.28 1.04
N GLN A 114 0.76 3.52 0.22
CA GLN A 114 1.12 3.23 -1.16
C GLN A 114 -0.11 3.11 -2.06
N LEU A 115 0.11 3.34 -3.36
CA LEU A 115 -0.78 2.97 -4.45
C LEU A 115 -0.11 1.85 -5.26
N LEU A 116 -0.84 0.75 -5.49
CA LEU A 116 -0.40 -0.36 -6.33
C LEU A 116 -1.23 -0.42 -7.60
N VAL A 117 -0.59 -0.24 -8.75
CA VAL A 117 -1.24 -0.40 -10.06
C VAL A 117 -1.11 -1.85 -10.50
N LEU A 118 -2.23 -2.52 -10.67
CA LEU A 118 -2.33 -3.92 -11.09
C LEU A 118 -2.37 -4.02 -12.62
N PRO A 119 -1.87 -5.11 -13.24
CA PRO A 119 -1.31 -6.30 -12.59
C PRO A 119 0.13 -6.10 -12.10
N ILE A 120 0.49 -6.79 -11.02
CA ILE A 120 1.86 -6.89 -10.51
C ILE A 120 2.25 -8.35 -10.29
N SER A 121 3.54 -8.63 -10.24
CA SER A 121 4.05 -9.97 -9.88
C SER A 121 4.08 -10.16 -8.36
N ALA A 122 4.08 -11.43 -7.90
CA ALA A 122 4.25 -11.75 -6.49
C ALA A 122 5.58 -11.20 -5.93
N SER A 123 6.66 -11.21 -6.73
CA SER A 123 7.94 -10.62 -6.33
C SER A 123 7.88 -9.10 -6.15
N THR A 124 7.12 -8.41 -6.99
CA THR A 124 6.87 -6.97 -6.83
C THR A 124 6.03 -6.70 -5.57
N LEU A 125 4.99 -7.49 -5.33
CA LEU A 125 4.18 -7.38 -4.12
C LEU A 125 5.02 -7.63 -2.85
N CYS A 126 5.87 -8.65 -2.86
CA CYS A 126 6.80 -8.95 -1.76
C CYS A 126 7.71 -7.74 -1.43
N ARG A 127 8.34 -7.15 -2.45
CA ARG A 127 9.17 -5.93 -2.26
C ARG A 127 8.38 -4.74 -1.72
N ARG A 128 7.11 -4.59 -2.11
CA ARG A 128 6.24 -3.52 -1.60
C ARG A 128 5.88 -3.72 -0.14
N LEU A 129 5.61 -4.95 0.25
CA LEU A 129 5.38 -5.30 1.65
C LEU A 129 6.65 -5.14 2.48
N ASP A 130 7.79 -5.63 2.00
CA ASP A 130 9.08 -5.44 2.69
C ASP A 130 9.37 -3.95 2.91
N TRP A 131 9.17 -3.12 1.88
CA TRP A 131 9.30 -1.68 2.03
C TRP A 131 8.34 -1.12 3.09
N LEU A 132 7.07 -1.53 3.08
CA LEU A 132 6.07 -1.09 4.05
C LEU A 132 6.44 -1.49 5.47
N LEU A 133 6.84 -2.75 5.68
CA LEU A 133 7.21 -3.29 6.99
C LEU A 133 8.44 -2.61 7.60
N ASN A 134 9.23 -1.95 6.78
CA ASN A 134 10.38 -1.16 7.19
C ASN A 134 10.14 0.37 7.16
N ASP A 135 8.93 0.82 6.86
CA ASP A 135 8.58 2.24 6.81
C ASP A 135 8.33 2.78 8.21
N ASP A 136 9.30 3.48 8.77
CA ASP A 136 9.25 4.06 10.12
C ASP A 136 8.67 5.48 10.19
N ARG A 137 8.13 5.99 9.06
CA ARG A 137 7.48 7.30 9.05
C ARG A 137 6.29 7.32 9.99
N PRO A 138 6.21 8.31 10.88
CA PRO A 138 5.08 8.40 11.81
C PRO A 138 3.81 8.85 11.10
N PHE A 139 2.70 8.68 11.79
CA PHE A 139 1.47 9.39 11.45
C PHE A 139 1.49 10.81 12.04
N GLU A 140 0.97 11.74 11.28
CA GLU A 140 0.68 13.11 11.71
C GLU A 140 -0.81 13.41 11.50
N VAL A 141 -1.35 14.36 12.27
CA VAL A 141 -2.74 14.77 12.14
C VAL A 141 -2.81 16.01 11.25
N VAL A 142 -3.46 15.87 10.10
CA VAL A 142 -3.70 16.97 9.16
C VAL A 142 -5.21 17.14 9.00
N ALA A 143 -5.72 18.31 9.28
CA ALA A 143 -7.16 18.63 9.22
C ALA A 143 -8.05 17.62 9.99
N GLY A 144 -7.57 17.11 11.13
CA GLY A 144 -8.31 16.18 11.99
C GLY A 144 -8.24 14.69 11.56
N HIS A 145 -7.42 14.34 10.57
CA HIS A 145 -7.24 12.97 10.09
C HIS A 145 -5.77 12.53 10.20
N TYR A 146 -5.57 11.25 10.46
CA TYR A 146 -4.23 10.65 10.43
C TYR A 146 -3.75 10.45 8.99
N VAL A 147 -2.58 11.01 8.67
CA VAL A 147 -1.88 10.81 7.41
C VAL A 147 -0.43 10.40 7.68
N VAL A 148 0.20 9.75 6.73
CA VAL A 148 1.63 9.41 6.84
C VAL A 148 2.45 10.69 6.69
N ALA A 149 3.40 10.91 7.59
CA ALA A 149 4.25 12.11 7.62
C ALA A 149 4.93 12.40 6.28
N GLY A 150 5.16 13.70 6.03
CA GLY A 150 5.73 14.16 4.76
C GLY A 150 4.70 14.24 3.64
N LEU A 151 3.41 14.45 3.94
CA LEU A 151 2.34 14.49 2.94
C LEU A 151 2.62 15.54 1.84
N LYS A 152 3.10 16.73 2.19
CA LYS A 152 3.36 17.83 1.23
C LYS A 152 4.43 17.43 0.20
N GLU A 153 5.55 16.93 0.68
CA GLU A 153 6.67 16.47 -0.15
C GLU A 153 6.24 15.31 -1.07
N ARG A 154 5.44 14.40 -0.53
CA ARG A 154 4.89 13.26 -1.30
C ARG A 154 3.93 13.72 -2.40
N LEU A 155 3.09 14.71 -2.14
CA LEU A 155 2.19 15.31 -3.15
C LEU A 155 2.98 16.06 -4.23
N GLU A 156 4.03 16.78 -3.87
CA GLU A 156 4.89 17.45 -4.85
C GLU A 156 5.60 16.43 -5.75
N LEU A 157 6.13 15.35 -5.17
CA LEU A 157 6.75 14.27 -5.93
C LEU A 157 5.76 13.54 -6.83
N SER A 158 4.51 13.33 -6.40
CA SER A 158 3.48 12.70 -7.21
C SER A 158 3.15 13.49 -8.47
N ARG A 159 3.12 14.81 -8.38
CA ARG A 159 2.87 15.72 -9.51
C ARG A 159 4.01 15.74 -10.51
N GLN A 160 5.25 15.55 -10.06
CA GLN A 160 6.43 15.48 -10.92
C GLN A 160 6.56 14.12 -11.63
N SER A 161 6.16 13.03 -10.97
CA SER A 161 6.21 11.67 -11.51
C SER A 161 5.22 10.73 -10.79
N PRO A 162 4.04 10.46 -11.38
CA PRO A 162 3.02 9.58 -10.77
C PRO A 162 3.52 8.16 -10.45
N ILE A 163 4.58 7.71 -11.12
CA ILE A 163 5.22 6.41 -10.91
C ILE A 163 6.13 6.43 -9.67
N TYR A 164 6.60 7.60 -9.25
CA TYR A 164 7.64 7.73 -8.21
C TYR A 164 7.10 7.55 -6.79
N VAL A 165 5.84 7.91 -6.53
CA VAL A 165 5.23 7.84 -5.19
C VAL A 165 5.12 6.41 -4.68
N SER A 166 5.09 5.44 -5.59
CA SER A 166 5.15 4.03 -5.25
C SER A 166 6.57 3.50 -5.01
N ASN A 167 7.61 4.30 -5.31
CA ASN A 167 9.02 3.88 -5.36
C ASN A 167 9.95 4.84 -4.60
N LEU A 168 9.46 5.66 -3.65
CA LEU A 168 10.34 6.55 -2.89
C LEU A 168 11.49 5.75 -2.26
N PRO A 169 12.75 5.93 -2.73
CA PRO A 169 13.89 5.41 -2.02
C PRO A 169 13.94 6.11 -0.66
N ARG A 170 14.22 5.38 0.39
CA ARG A 170 14.65 6.01 1.64
C ARG A 170 15.89 6.84 1.32
N GLU A 171 15.83 8.16 1.47
CA GLU A 171 17.05 8.89 1.77
C GLU A 171 17.55 8.40 3.13
N THR A 172 18.58 7.55 3.02
CA THR A 172 19.58 7.25 4.05
C THR A 172 19.11 7.08 5.49
N ALA A 173 18.55 5.91 5.80
CA ALA A 173 18.87 5.33 7.10
C ALA A 173 20.30 4.80 7.02
N LYS A 174 21.27 5.56 7.55
CA LYS A 174 22.64 5.11 7.72
C LYS A 174 22.66 3.82 8.53
N GLY A 175 23.13 2.74 7.92
CA GLY A 175 23.71 1.61 8.61
C GLY A 175 22.78 0.50 9.06
N ARG A 176 22.18 -0.26 8.10
CA ARG A 176 21.88 -1.69 8.33
C ARG A 176 22.40 -2.51 7.15
N PRO A 177 23.14 -3.62 7.37
CA PRO A 177 23.57 -4.52 6.31
C PRO A 177 22.33 -5.29 5.82
N GLY A 178 22.02 -5.19 4.52
CA GLY A 178 20.90 -5.87 3.88
C GLY A 178 20.11 -5.02 2.86
N ALA A 179 20.53 -3.79 2.59
CA ALA A 179 19.91 -2.98 1.53
C ALA A 179 20.19 -3.64 0.17
N TRP A 180 19.11 -4.14 -0.44
CA TRP A 180 19.13 -4.67 -1.80
C TRP A 180 19.55 -3.57 -2.80
N SER A 181 20.60 -3.83 -3.55
CA SER A 181 21.00 -3.05 -4.72
C SER A 181 20.54 -3.79 -5.99
N PRO A 182 19.91 -3.12 -6.96
CA PRO A 182 19.59 -3.75 -8.24
C PRO A 182 20.90 -4.24 -8.90
N THR A 183 20.96 -5.51 -9.28
CA THR A 183 22.07 -6.00 -10.09
C THR A 183 21.96 -5.41 -11.50
N GLU A 184 23.11 -5.12 -12.13
CA GLU A 184 23.21 -4.55 -13.49
C GLU A 184 22.42 -5.34 -14.57
N ALA A 185 22.05 -6.60 -14.30
CA ALA A 185 21.24 -7.43 -15.17
C ALA A 185 19.78 -6.93 -15.32
N GLU A 186 19.22 -6.24 -14.33
CA GLU A 186 17.84 -5.69 -14.43
C GLU A 186 17.78 -4.32 -15.12
N ALA A 187 18.89 -3.60 -15.17
CA ALA A 187 19.00 -2.34 -15.91
C ALA A 187 19.04 -2.54 -17.44
N SER A 188 19.44 -3.73 -17.91
CA SER A 188 19.62 -4.04 -19.33
C SER A 188 18.34 -4.46 -20.07
N GLN A 189 17.22 -4.66 -19.36
CA GLN A 189 15.92 -5.06 -19.95
C GLN A 189 14.99 -3.89 -20.30
N ARG A 190 15.48 -2.65 -20.23
CA ARG A 190 14.70 -1.48 -20.65
C ARG A 190 15.09 -1.07 -22.05
N LEU A 191 14.14 -1.19 -22.95
CA LEU A 191 13.96 -0.66 -24.29
C LEU A 191 14.21 -1.65 -25.45
N PRO A 192 13.16 -1.99 -26.22
CA PRO A 192 13.34 -2.46 -27.58
C PRO A 192 13.78 -1.26 -28.44
N LYS A 193 14.91 -1.42 -29.15
CA LYS A 193 15.32 -0.49 -30.19
C LYS A 193 14.29 -0.51 -31.32
N VAL A 194 13.56 0.59 -31.49
CA VAL A 194 12.80 0.81 -32.71
C VAL A 194 13.81 1.12 -33.80
N SER A 195 14.05 0.16 -34.68
CA SER A 195 14.79 0.40 -35.92
C SER A 195 13.84 1.11 -36.89
N ARG A 196 14.18 2.33 -37.26
CA ARG A 196 13.64 2.97 -38.46
C ARG A 196 14.35 2.38 -39.67
N GLY A 197 13.60 1.73 -40.52
CA GLY A 197 13.86 1.46 -41.92
C GLY A 197 12.81 2.17 -42.74
#